data_3c2a246985bea2596534150d0b5198cd
#
_entry.id   3c2a246985bea2596534150d0b5198cd
#
_cell.length_a   1.000
_cell.length_b   1.000
_cell.length_c   1.000
_cell.angle_alpha   90.00
_cell.angle_beta   90.00
_cell.angle_gamma   90.00
#
_symmetry.space_group_name_H-M   'P 1'
#
loop_
_entity.id
_entity.type
_entity.pdbx_description
1 polymer ?
#
loop_
_entity_poly.entity_id
_entity_poly.type
_entity_poly.pdbx_seq_one_letter_code
_entity_poly.pdbx_strand_id
1 'polypeptide(L)'
;MTKNDEVTYQNLLEQAKTEYSSIQQITSGGGSESLLGNVSKGQRIATLISGQSCNSNGKHLHFIVQEGGSAINPFDKLKPVDSVNDSNGDVFNPSGSWDWPLSPTIYLHQGFGNTWFVRTYSWYPTHDGIDITGSSDYVSAVADGALYKGSYSGFNGCALSYVKLKHKDSNITTLYLHVYPY
;
A
#
# COMPACT_ATOMS: atom_id res chain seq x y z
N MET A 1 -15.22 22.29 -18.21
CA MET A 1 -15.00 22.00 -16.78
C MET A 1 -15.69 23.10 -16.00
N THR A 2 -16.62 22.76 -15.12
CA THR A 2 -17.29 23.75 -14.27
C THR A 2 -16.38 24.15 -13.11
N LYS A 3 -16.65 25.30 -12.45
CA LYS A 3 -15.88 25.73 -11.28
C LYS A 3 -15.90 24.70 -10.14
N ASN A 4 -16.99 23.95 -10.00
CA ASN A 4 -17.10 22.88 -9.02
C ASN A 4 -16.24 21.67 -9.37
N ASP A 5 -16.14 21.32 -10.68
CA ASP A 5 -15.28 20.24 -11.16
C ASP A 5 -13.80 20.56 -10.90
N GLU A 6 -13.41 21.83 -11.09
CA GLU A 6 -12.04 22.28 -10.82
C GLU A 6 -11.70 22.22 -9.35
N VAL A 7 -12.57 22.66 -8.45
CA VAL A 7 -12.34 22.58 -7.00
C VAL A 7 -12.23 21.12 -6.56
N THR A 8 -13.09 20.25 -7.06
CA THR A 8 -13.03 18.80 -6.76
C THR A 8 -11.71 18.19 -7.24
N TYR A 9 -11.29 18.52 -8.46
CA TYR A 9 -10.02 18.08 -9.02
C TYR A 9 -8.81 18.54 -8.18
N GLN A 10 -8.77 19.82 -7.78
CA GLN A 10 -7.69 20.36 -6.96
C GLN A 10 -7.63 19.70 -5.60
N ASN A 11 -8.77 19.42 -4.96
CA ASN A 11 -8.81 18.71 -3.68
C ASN A 11 -8.26 17.28 -3.79
N LEU A 12 -8.65 16.54 -4.84
CA LEU A 12 -8.14 15.19 -5.09
C LEU A 12 -6.62 15.20 -5.35
N LEU A 13 -6.15 16.20 -6.09
CA LEU A 13 -4.74 16.39 -6.38
C LEU A 13 -3.93 16.64 -5.09
N GLU A 14 -4.42 17.52 -4.21
CA GLU A 14 -3.75 17.81 -2.94
C GLU A 14 -3.76 16.59 -2.01
N GLN A 15 -4.84 15.81 -1.96
CA GLN A 15 -4.90 14.56 -1.21
C GLN A 15 -3.83 13.57 -1.69
N ALA A 16 -3.76 13.34 -2.99
CA ALA A 16 -2.81 12.40 -3.57
C ALA A 16 -1.34 12.84 -3.37
N LYS A 17 -1.04 14.14 -3.47
CA LYS A 17 0.29 14.68 -3.16
C LYS A 17 0.67 14.46 -1.70
N THR A 18 -0.28 14.69 -0.80
CA THR A 18 -0.06 14.54 0.64
C THR A 18 0.15 13.07 0.99
N GLU A 19 -0.62 12.17 0.40
CA GLU A 19 -0.46 10.72 0.57
C GLU A 19 0.91 10.26 0.07
N TYR A 20 1.29 10.62 -1.15
CA TYR A 20 2.61 10.31 -1.71
C TYR A 20 3.74 10.79 -0.81
N SER A 21 3.71 12.05 -0.35
CA SER A 21 4.71 12.60 0.56
C SER A 21 4.80 11.82 1.87
N SER A 22 3.64 11.42 2.43
CA SER A 22 3.57 10.62 3.66
C SER A 22 4.17 9.23 3.46
N ILE A 23 3.90 8.58 2.33
CA ILE A 23 4.47 7.28 1.97
C ILE A 23 6.00 7.38 1.85
N GLN A 24 6.52 8.43 1.18
CA GLN A 24 7.97 8.66 1.07
C GLN A 24 8.63 8.84 2.44
N GLN A 25 7.99 9.53 3.37
CA GLN A 25 8.49 9.66 4.74
C GLN A 25 8.48 8.32 5.49
N ILE A 26 7.39 7.55 5.40
CA ILE A 26 7.28 6.23 6.02
C ILE A 26 8.36 5.28 5.49
N THR A 27 8.53 5.21 4.17
CA THR A 27 9.51 4.33 3.51
C THR A 27 10.95 4.70 3.85
N SER A 28 11.20 5.99 4.12
CA SER A 28 12.50 6.51 4.59
C SER A 28 12.71 6.37 6.11
N GLY A 29 11.76 5.77 6.84
CA GLY A 29 11.87 5.58 8.29
C GLY A 29 11.40 6.74 9.14
N GLY A 30 10.66 7.71 8.57
CA GLY A 30 10.12 8.89 9.29
C GLY A 30 8.85 8.61 10.10
N GLY A 31 8.28 7.41 10.05
CA GLY A 31 7.10 7.04 10.83
C GLY A 31 7.41 6.76 12.30
N SER A 32 6.41 6.97 13.16
CA SER A 32 6.48 6.50 14.55
C SER A 32 6.11 5.02 14.59
N GLU A 33 7.04 4.16 14.99
CA GLU A 33 6.89 2.70 14.97
C GLU A 33 7.05 2.09 16.36
N SER A 34 6.25 1.06 16.67
CA SER A 34 6.43 0.23 17.86
C SER A 34 6.28 -1.26 17.53
N LEU A 35 7.17 -2.06 18.11
CA LEU A 35 7.18 -3.51 17.92
C LEU A 35 5.91 -4.14 18.53
N LEU A 36 5.22 -4.96 17.74
CA LEU A 36 4.10 -5.79 18.20
C LEU A 36 4.56 -7.21 18.59
N GLY A 37 5.61 -7.70 17.95
CA GLY A 37 6.16 -9.04 18.19
C GLY A 37 6.51 -9.76 16.89
N ASN A 38 6.82 -11.05 17.01
CA ASN A 38 7.06 -11.90 15.85
C ASN A 38 5.74 -12.50 15.34
N VAL A 39 5.63 -12.61 14.04
CA VAL A 39 4.48 -13.22 13.36
C VAL A 39 4.97 -14.29 12.37
N SER A 40 4.07 -15.24 12.08
CA SER A 40 4.30 -16.25 11.06
C SER A 40 3.60 -15.86 9.75
N LYS A 41 4.14 -16.33 8.63
CA LYS A 41 3.49 -16.25 7.32
C LYS A 41 2.03 -16.70 7.40
N GLY A 42 1.12 -15.94 6.80
CA GLY A 42 -0.33 -16.20 6.80
C GLY A 42 -1.06 -15.77 8.09
N GLN A 43 -0.36 -15.36 9.13
CA GLN A 43 -0.98 -14.80 10.33
C GLN A 43 -1.68 -13.49 10.00
N ARG A 44 -2.90 -13.29 10.52
CA ARG A 44 -3.61 -12.02 10.41
C ARG A 44 -2.90 -10.97 11.25
N ILE A 45 -2.58 -9.83 10.63
CA ILE A 45 -1.79 -8.76 11.24
C ILE A 45 -2.54 -7.43 11.31
N ALA A 46 -3.56 -7.27 10.47
CA ALA A 46 -4.34 -6.03 10.40
C ALA A 46 -5.68 -6.26 9.71
N THR A 47 -6.51 -5.21 9.67
CA THR A 47 -7.71 -5.14 8.84
C THR A 47 -7.71 -3.84 8.04
N LEU A 48 -8.28 -3.85 6.84
CA LEU A 48 -8.43 -2.65 6.02
C LEU A 48 -9.32 -1.62 6.71
N ILE A 49 -8.97 -0.33 6.60
CA ILE A 49 -9.81 0.77 7.02
C ILE A 49 -10.99 0.87 6.05
N SER A 50 -12.22 0.79 6.59
CA SER A 50 -13.44 0.96 5.80
C SER A 50 -13.68 2.43 5.51
N GLY A 51 -13.86 2.78 4.24
CA GLY A 51 -14.15 4.14 3.83
C GLY A 51 -12.89 5.00 3.69
N GLN A 52 -12.97 6.25 4.17
CA GLN A 52 -11.89 7.21 4.02
C GLN A 52 -10.81 6.98 5.08
N SER A 53 -9.58 6.76 4.66
CA SER A 53 -8.39 6.84 5.50
C SER A 53 -7.59 8.11 5.19
N CYS A 54 -6.54 8.41 5.97
CA CYS A 54 -5.75 9.63 5.79
C CYS A 54 -5.37 9.86 4.31
N ASN A 55 -5.88 10.95 3.73
CA ASN A 55 -5.63 11.40 2.35
C ASN A 55 -5.96 10.38 1.24
N SER A 56 -6.72 9.34 1.56
CA SER A 56 -7.14 8.34 0.60
C SER A 56 -8.65 8.18 0.58
N ASN A 57 -9.23 8.10 -0.60
CA ASN A 57 -10.65 7.86 -0.81
C ASN A 57 -10.89 6.39 -1.17
N GLY A 58 -11.68 5.75 -0.33
CA GLY A 58 -12.07 4.36 -0.55
C GLY A 58 -11.16 3.35 0.16
N LYS A 59 -11.71 2.17 0.33
CA LYS A 59 -11.06 1.06 1.01
C LYS A 59 -10.10 0.35 0.06
N HIS A 60 -8.83 0.31 0.39
CA HIS A 60 -7.82 -0.50 -0.29
C HIS A 60 -6.62 -0.76 0.62
N LEU A 61 -5.79 -1.71 0.26
CA LEU A 61 -4.46 -1.93 0.80
C LEU A 61 -3.44 -1.31 -0.15
N HIS A 62 -2.65 -0.35 0.32
CA HIS A 62 -1.42 0.04 -0.35
C HIS A 62 -0.29 -0.86 0.17
N PHE A 63 0.18 -1.77 -0.69
CA PHE A 63 1.16 -2.78 -0.34
C PHE A 63 2.52 -2.50 -0.99
N ILE A 64 3.55 -2.33 -0.16
CA ILE A 64 4.92 -2.02 -0.60
C ILE A 64 5.85 -3.17 -0.23
N VAL A 65 6.74 -3.54 -1.14
CA VAL A 65 7.88 -4.41 -0.89
C VAL A 65 9.16 -3.59 -1.02
N GLN A 66 9.99 -3.60 0.02
CA GLN A 66 11.32 -3.00 -0.02
C GLN A 66 12.39 -4.08 0.09
N GLU A 67 13.46 -3.93 -0.68
CA GLU A 67 14.68 -4.73 -0.56
C GLU A 67 15.87 -3.79 -0.39
N GLY A 68 16.61 -3.95 0.72
CA GLY A 68 17.69 -3.03 1.06
C GLY A 68 17.26 -1.57 1.23
N GLY A 69 15.99 -1.31 1.58
CA GLY A 69 15.42 0.02 1.76
C GLY A 69 14.85 0.67 0.49
N SER A 70 14.98 0.03 -0.67
CA SER A 70 14.42 0.51 -1.94
C SER A 70 13.14 -0.24 -2.29
N ALA A 71 12.12 0.47 -2.76
CA ALA A 71 10.88 -0.15 -3.25
C ALA A 71 11.18 -0.99 -4.51
N ILE A 72 10.64 -2.19 -4.54
CA ILE A 72 10.71 -3.12 -5.68
C ILE A 72 9.29 -3.53 -6.09
N ASN A 73 9.15 -4.02 -7.32
CA ASN A 73 7.86 -4.44 -7.83
C ASN A 73 7.29 -5.63 -7.02
N PRO A 74 6.16 -5.47 -6.32
CA PRO A 74 5.56 -6.55 -5.54
C PRO A 74 5.18 -7.78 -6.38
N PHE A 75 4.89 -7.61 -7.67
CA PHE A 75 4.53 -8.72 -8.55
C PHE A 75 5.67 -9.72 -8.78
N ASP A 76 6.93 -9.29 -8.61
CA ASP A 76 8.09 -10.21 -8.69
C ASP A 76 8.15 -11.18 -7.50
N LYS A 77 7.47 -10.86 -6.40
CA LYS A 77 7.41 -11.69 -5.19
C LYS A 77 6.09 -12.46 -5.07
N LEU A 78 4.98 -11.90 -5.54
CA LEU A 78 3.63 -12.46 -5.41
C LEU A 78 3.33 -13.52 -6.47
N LYS A 79 2.69 -14.61 -6.08
CA LYS A 79 2.31 -15.70 -7.01
C LYS A 79 1.11 -15.31 -7.88
N PRO A 80 0.94 -15.92 -9.06
CA PRO A 80 -0.30 -15.82 -9.83
C PRO A 80 -1.53 -16.21 -8.99
N VAL A 81 -2.63 -15.49 -9.18
CA VAL A 81 -3.86 -15.65 -8.40
C VAL A 81 -5.08 -15.28 -9.23
N ASP A 82 -6.25 -15.75 -8.82
CA ASP A 82 -7.53 -15.28 -9.36
C ASP A 82 -7.70 -13.77 -9.07
N SER A 83 -7.91 -12.99 -10.14
CA SER A 83 -7.79 -11.55 -10.06
C SER A 83 -8.56 -10.81 -11.15
N VAL A 84 -8.85 -9.54 -10.86
CA VAL A 84 -9.44 -8.57 -11.78
C VAL A 84 -8.52 -7.35 -11.84
N ASN A 85 -8.16 -6.93 -13.03
CA ASN A 85 -7.41 -5.69 -13.23
C ASN A 85 -8.37 -4.52 -13.47
N ASP A 86 -8.54 -3.67 -12.46
CA ASP A 86 -9.40 -2.48 -12.43
C ASP A 86 -8.56 -1.17 -12.41
N SER A 87 -7.34 -1.20 -12.94
CA SER A 87 -6.35 -0.13 -12.85
C SER A 87 -6.22 0.75 -14.11
N ASN A 88 -7.22 0.80 -14.99
CA ASN A 88 -7.11 1.47 -16.29
C ASN A 88 -5.95 0.96 -17.18
N GLY A 89 -5.60 -0.33 -17.05
CA GLY A 89 -4.62 -1.01 -17.89
C GLY A 89 -3.17 -0.96 -17.39
N ASP A 90 -2.95 -0.78 -16.09
CA ASP A 90 -1.64 -1.01 -15.50
C ASP A 90 -1.20 -2.48 -15.66
N VAL A 91 0.10 -2.69 -15.69
CA VAL A 91 0.67 -4.03 -15.80
C VAL A 91 0.30 -4.84 -14.55
N PHE A 92 -0.25 -6.04 -14.75
CA PHE A 92 -0.59 -7.00 -13.70
C PHE A 92 -0.02 -8.37 -14.07
N ASN A 93 1.19 -8.65 -13.63
CA ASN A 93 1.97 -9.82 -14.02
C ASN A 93 2.67 -10.50 -12.82
N PRO A 94 1.94 -10.94 -11.79
CA PRO A 94 2.54 -11.65 -10.66
C PRO A 94 3.29 -12.89 -11.13
N SER A 95 4.55 -13.04 -10.71
CA SER A 95 5.45 -14.09 -11.20
C SER A 95 6.27 -14.76 -10.08
N GLY A 96 6.09 -14.31 -8.84
CA GLY A 96 6.80 -14.83 -7.68
C GLY A 96 6.13 -16.06 -7.04
N SER A 97 6.41 -16.27 -5.77
CA SER A 97 5.94 -17.44 -5.01
C SER A 97 5.24 -17.10 -3.68
N TRP A 98 5.18 -15.83 -3.30
CA TRP A 98 4.54 -15.44 -2.05
C TRP A 98 3.01 -15.52 -2.15
N ASP A 99 2.38 -15.87 -1.05
CA ASP A 99 0.95 -15.67 -0.89
C ASP A 99 0.62 -14.18 -0.84
N TRP A 100 -0.56 -13.82 -1.32
CA TRP A 100 -1.05 -12.45 -1.26
C TRP A 100 -1.38 -12.04 0.18
N PRO A 101 -1.22 -10.75 0.52
CA PRO A 101 -1.60 -10.23 1.83
C PRO A 101 -3.11 -10.21 2.06
N LEU A 102 -3.90 -10.28 0.98
CA LEU A 102 -5.36 -10.34 0.99
C LEU A 102 -5.85 -11.66 0.38
N SER A 103 -7.06 -12.08 0.74
CA SER A 103 -7.67 -13.29 0.16
C SER A 103 -8.14 -13.04 -1.27
N PRO A 104 -7.92 -13.98 -2.22
CA PRO A 104 -8.46 -13.88 -3.58
C PRO A 104 -10.01 -13.87 -3.57
N THR A 105 -10.69 -13.35 -4.59
CA THR A 105 -10.19 -12.73 -5.83
C THR A 105 -9.54 -11.39 -5.51
N ILE A 106 -8.38 -11.12 -6.12
CA ILE A 106 -7.66 -9.84 -5.94
C ILE A 106 -8.11 -8.87 -7.02
N TYR A 107 -8.46 -7.65 -6.62
CA TYR A 107 -8.74 -6.52 -7.52
C TYR A 107 -7.56 -5.56 -7.46
N LEU A 108 -6.92 -5.33 -8.61
CA LEU A 108 -5.86 -4.34 -8.75
C LEU A 108 -6.48 -2.99 -9.12
N HIS A 109 -6.29 -1.97 -8.28
CA HIS A 109 -6.75 -0.59 -8.52
C HIS A 109 -5.64 0.31 -9.05
N GLN A 110 -4.38 0.08 -8.61
CA GLN A 110 -3.20 0.74 -9.17
C GLN A 110 -1.99 -0.21 -9.13
N GLY A 111 -1.25 -0.29 -10.23
CA GLY A 111 -0.04 -1.10 -10.37
C GLY A 111 1.20 -0.43 -9.78
N PHE A 112 2.37 -1.04 -10.00
CA PHE A 112 3.67 -0.53 -9.56
C PHE A 112 4.33 0.36 -10.61
N GLY A 113 5.02 1.40 -10.17
CA GLY A 113 5.91 2.21 -11.01
C GLY A 113 5.18 3.24 -11.87
N ASN A 114 5.39 3.21 -13.17
CA ASN A 114 4.81 4.17 -14.13
C ASN A 114 3.38 3.78 -14.54
N THR A 115 2.45 3.91 -13.62
CA THR A 115 1.04 3.55 -13.75
C THR A 115 0.26 4.50 -14.66
N TRP A 116 -0.99 4.14 -15.01
CA TRP A 116 -1.90 5.06 -15.72
C TRP A 116 -2.07 6.38 -14.95
N PHE A 117 -2.25 6.32 -13.64
CA PHE A 117 -2.40 7.48 -12.78
C PHE A 117 -1.15 8.38 -12.82
N VAL A 118 0.04 7.78 -12.67
CA VAL A 118 1.33 8.48 -12.75
C VAL A 118 1.49 9.21 -14.09
N ARG A 119 1.16 8.55 -15.19
CA ARG A 119 1.25 9.14 -16.54
C ARG A 119 0.22 10.26 -16.78
N THR A 120 -0.96 10.11 -16.19
CA THR A 120 -2.06 11.07 -16.38
C THR A 120 -1.84 12.34 -15.56
N TYR A 121 -1.27 12.19 -14.36
CA TYR A 121 -1.10 13.29 -13.40
C TYR A 121 0.38 13.58 -13.14
N SER A 122 1.14 13.95 -14.11
CA SER A 122 2.61 14.04 -14.24
C SER A 122 3.43 14.66 -13.07
N TRP A 123 2.80 15.09 -11.97
CA TRP A 123 3.46 15.53 -10.74
C TRP A 123 3.82 14.36 -9.79
N TYR A 124 3.29 13.17 -10.06
CA TYR A 124 3.48 11.95 -9.28
C TYR A 124 4.54 11.09 -9.98
N PRO A 125 5.76 10.99 -9.46
CA PRO A 125 6.88 10.44 -10.24
C PRO A 125 6.82 8.93 -10.42
N THR A 126 6.28 8.20 -9.42
CA THR A 126 6.20 6.73 -9.40
C THR A 126 5.23 6.27 -8.32
N HIS A 127 4.65 5.09 -8.50
CA HIS A 127 3.86 4.40 -7.48
C HIS A 127 4.70 3.29 -6.86
N ASP A 128 5.14 3.45 -5.62
CA ASP A 128 6.12 2.59 -4.95
C ASP A 128 5.52 1.32 -4.32
N GLY A 129 4.27 1.01 -4.63
CA GLY A 129 3.55 -0.17 -4.17
C GLY A 129 2.51 -0.62 -5.17
N ILE A 130 1.53 -1.36 -4.70
CA ILE A 130 0.30 -1.71 -5.44
C ILE A 130 -0.91 -1.42 -4.57
N ASP A 131 -2.00 -0.91 -5.17
CA ASP A 131 -3.27 -0.71 -4.51
C ASP A 131 -4.21 -1.84 -4.87
N ILE A 132 -4.65 -2.57 -3.86
CA ILE A 132 -5.44 -3.78 -4.04
C ILE A 132 -6.58 -3.90 -3.03
N THR A 133 -7.64 -4.58 -3.45
CA THR A 133 -8.64 -5.17 -2.53
C THR A 133 -8.73 -6.67 -2.75
N GLY A 134 -9.36 -7.35 -1.82
CA GLY A 134 -9.60 -8.80 -1.88
C GLY A 134 -11.01 -9.16 -1.47
N SER A 135 -11.31 -10.44 -1.40
CA SER A 135 -12.61 -10.96 -0.95
C SER A 135 -12.84 -10.78 0.56
N SER A 136 -11.83 -10.39 1.31
CA SER A 136 -11.86 -10.15 2.76
C SER A 136 -11.03 -8.93 3.12
N ASP A 137 -11.41 -8.24 4.20
CA ASP A 137 -10.68 -7.07 4.72
C ASP A 137 -9.49 -7.44 5.63
N TYR A 138 -9.33 -8.71 5.95
CA TYR A 138 -8.22 -9.18 6.77
C TYR A 138 -6.91 -9.18 5.99
N VAL A 139 -5.89 -8.57 6.58
CA VAL A 139 -4.55 -8.50 6.03
C VAL A 139 -3.67 -9.53 6.75
N SER A 140 -2.95 -10.33 5.96
CA SER A 140 -2.07 -11.40 6.45
C SER A 140 -0.61 -11.09 6.16
N ALA A 141 0.28 -11.55 7.04
CA ALA A 141 1.72 -11.50 6.86
C ALA A 141 2.15 -12.36 5.66
N VAL A 142 2.91 -11.79 4.72
CA VAL A 142 3.41 -12.53 3.54
C VAL A 142 4.62 -13.41 3.86
N ALA A 143 5.24 -13.21 5.03
CA ALA A 143 6.40 -13.96 5.50
C ALA A 143 6.44 -14.03 7.03
N ASP A 144 7.33 -14.86 7.58
CA ASP A 144 7.72 -14.80 8.99
C ASP A 144 8.56 -13.55 9.26
N GLY A 145 8.41 -12.93 10.44
CA GLY A 145 9.20 -11.76 10.76
C GLY A 145 8.78 -11.00 11.99
N ALA A 146 9.43 -9.87 12.23
CA ALA A 146 9.09 -8.94 13.30
C ALA A 146 8.10 -7.89 12.77
N LEU A 147 6.93 -7.81 13.40
CA LEU A 147 5.83 -6.92 13.05
C LEU A 147 5.87 -5.66 13.91
N TYR A 148 5.74 -4.52 13.26
CA TYR A 148 5.63 -3.20 13.89
C TYR A 148 4.29 -2.57 13.49
N LYS A 149 3.62 -1.91 14.42
CA LYS A 149 2.59 -0.92 14.08
C LYS A 149 3.23 0.44 13.91
N GLY A 150 2.73 1.20 12.95
CA GLY A 150 3.24 2.51 12.66
C GLY A 150 2.14 3.53 12.37
N SER A 151 2.50 4.78 12.51
CA SER A 151 1.71 5.92 12.05
C SER A 151 2.62 7.06 11.60
N TYR A 152 2.14 7.83 10.64
CA TYR A 152 2.78 9.06 10.20
C TYR A 152 1.74 10.17 10.15
N SER A 153 1.98 11.23 10.92
CA SER A 153 1.15 12.45 10.88
C SER A 153 1.70 13.36 9.79
N GLY A 154 1.10 13.30 8.62
CA GLY A 154 1.49 14.09 7.48
C GLY A 154 0.91 15.50 7.48
N PHE A 155 1.04 16.16 6.34
CA PHE A 155 0.45 17.46 6.07
C PHE A 155 -1.09 17.39 6.24
N ASN A 156 -1.72 18.40 6.82
CA ASN A 156 -3.16 18.46 7.17
C ASN A 156 -3.62 17.66 8.41
N GLY A 157 -2.70 17.14 9.25
CA GLY A 157 -3.04 16.65 10.59
C GLY A 157 -3.74 15.30 10.65
N CYS A 158 -3.89 14.58 9.54
CA CYS A 158 -4.35 13.21 9.58
C CYS A 158 -3.18 12.23 9.80
N ALA A 159 -3.45 11.11 10.47
CA ALA A 159 -2.46 10.06 10.69
C ALA A 159 -2.67 8.92 9.70
N LEU A 160 -1.64 8.64 8.89
CA LEU A 160 -1.60 7.45 8.03
C LEU A 160 -1.16 6.25 8.87
N SER A 161 -2.09 5.31 9.10
CA SER A 161 -1.84 4.09 9.86
C SER A 161 -1.32 2.97 8.97
N TYR A 162 -0.33 2.22 9.47
CA TYR A 162 0.27 1.10 8.76
C TYR A 162 0.81 0.03 9.69
N VAL A 163 1.09 -1.15 9.14
CA VAL A 163 1.97 -2.15 9.74
C VAL A 163 3.18 -2.37 8.84
N LYS A 164 4.31 -2.68 9.46
CA LYS A 164 5.58 -2.96 8.82
C LYS A 164 6.10 -4.30 9.29
N LEU A 165 6.40 -5.18 8.36
CA LEU A 165 6.97 -6.49 8.63
C LEU A 165 8.42 -6.52 8.16
N LYS A 166 9.36 -6.67 9.09
CA LYS A 166 10.76 -6.98 8.79
C LYS A 166 10.88 -8.49 8.65
N HIS A 167 11.14 -8.97 7.44
CA HIS A 167 11.21 -10.39 7.15
C HIS A 167 12.39 -11.04 7.87
N LYS A 168 12.15 -12.22 8.43
CA LYS A 168 13.18 -13.01 9.13
C LYS A 168 14.30 -13.39 8.17
N ASP A 169 15.54 -13.27 8.64
CA ASP A 169 16.76 -13.68 7.92
C ASP A 169 16.90 -13.09 6.50
N SER A 170 16.42 -11.84 6.31
CA SER A 170 16.33 -11.20 5.00
C SER A 170 16.53 -9.68 5.13
N ASN A 171 16.90 -9.02 4.03
CA ASN A 171 16.92 -7.57 3.91
C ASN A 171 15.59 -6.99 3.35
N ILE A 172 14.55 -7.83 3.32
CA ILE A 172 13.23 -7.47 2.83
C ILE A 172 12.37 -6.91 3.97
N THR A 173 11.64 -5.86 3.65
CA THR A 173 10.60 -5.28 4.49
C THR A 173 9.33 -5.13 3.66
N THR A 174 8.17 -5.45 4.23
CA THR A 174 6.88 -5.14 3.61
C THR A 174 6.10 -4.17 4.47
N LEU A 175 5.42 -3.23 3.80
CA LEU A 175 4.56 -2.23 4.42
C LEU A 175 3.12 -2.42 3.92
N TYR A 176 2.19 -2.29 4.82
CA TYR A 176 0.75 -2.46 4.60
C TYR A 176 0.08 -1.20 5.13
N LEU A 177 -0.32 -0.29 4.24
CA LEU A 177 -0.88 1.00 4.60
C LEU A 177 -2.42 0.99 4.48
N HIS A 178 -3.07 1.97 5.12
CA HIS A 178 -4.52 2.09 5.22
C HIS A 178 -5.17 0.95 6.01
N VAL A 179 -4.52 0.55 7.09
CA VAL A 179 -4.94 -0.58 7.94
C VAL A 179 -5.02 -0.21 9.41
N TYR A 180 -5.86 -0.93 10.15
CA TYR A 180 -5.84 -0.99 11.61
C TYR A 180 -5.05 -2.22 12.04
N PRO A 181 -3.91 -2.05 12.75
CA PRO A 181 -3.15 -3.15 13.34
C PRO A 181 -3.96 -3.92 14.38
N TYR A 182 -3.70 -5.22 14.52
CA TYR A 182 -4.18 -6.03 15.63
C TYR A 182 -3.27 -5.93 16.85
#